data_d9af428508a7695edfbb9ed38eba5873
#
_entry.id   d9af428508a7695edfbb9ed38eba5873
#
_cell.length_a   1.000
_cell.length_b   1.000
_cell.length_c   1.000
_cell.angle_alpha   90.00
_cell.angle_beta   90.00
_cell.angle_gamma   90.00
#
_symmetry.space_group_name_H-M   'P 1'
#
loop_
_entity.id
_entity.type
_entity.pdbx_description
1 polymer ?
#
loop_
_entity_poly.entity_id
_entity_poly.type
_entity_poly.pdbx_seq_one_letter_code
_entity_poly.pdbx_strand_id
1 'polypeptide(L)'
;KQRLEALDIELPKPILLPVILLEDAQNIPVATTDSTPIIRRLEQEFSDRGAIPDNPALAFINYLLEDFADEWLTKYMFHYRWHFKEDADNAGTILPLVEFEKSLPVKEHKQIKQYITQRQTERLWVVGSSNETAELIDQSFKRFISMLNKHLIKSPFLLGDRPSSADFAFYGQLSQLVKFDPTPRKICHDFNLKLSVNL
;
A
#
# COMPACT_ATOMS: atom_id res chain seq x y z
N LYS A 1 -18.00 -3.47 5.73
CA LYS A 1 -19.14 -4.24 5.20
C LYS A 1 -20.37 -4.02 6.06
N GLN A 2 -20.39 -4.48 7.32
CA GLN A 2 -21.54 -4.37 8.24
C GLN A 2 -22.11 -2.94 8.37
N ARG A 3 -21.24 -1.90 8.35
CA ARG A 3 -21.69 -0.50 8.42
C ARG A 3 -22.46 -0.06 7.16
N LEU A 4 -22.02 -0.50 5.98
CA LEU A 4 -22.72 -0.18 4.72
C LEU A 4 -24.06 -0.93 4.63
N GLU A 5 -24.09 -2.19 5.03
CA GLU A 5 -25.32 -2.98 5.12
C GLU A 5 -26.32 -2.36 6.11
N ALA A 6 -25.85 -1.81 7.23
CA ALA A 6 -26.70 -1.11 8.20
C ALA A 6 -27.26 0.22 7.69
N LEU A 7 -26.64 0.82 6.67
CA LEU A 7 -27.08 2.05 6.01
C LEU A 7 -27.88 1.77 4.73
N ASP A 8 -28.15 0.52 4.41
CA ASP A 8 -28.81 0.08 3.17
C ASP A 8 -28.08 0.57 1.90
N ILE A 9 -26.74 0.68 1.98
CA ILE A 9 -25.89 1.12 0.87
C ILE A 9 -25.31 -0.11 0.16
N GLU A 10 -25.45 -0.18 -1.16
CA GLU A 10 -24.91 -1.27 -1.96
C GLU A 10 -23.38 -1.34 -1.84
N LEU A 11 -22.87 -2.56 -1.68
CA LEU A 11 -21.44 -2.81 -1.60
C LEU A 11 -20.81 -2.70 -3.00
N PRO A 12 -19.67 -1.99 -3.14
CA PRO A 12 -18.96 -1.94 -4.41
C PRO A 12 -18.42 -3.33 -4.79
N LYS A 13 -18.31 -3.57 -6.08
CA LYS A 13 -17.78 -4.83 -6.65
C LYS A 13 -16.67 -4.53 -7.66
N PRO A 14 -15.43 -4.96 -7.41
CA PRO A 14 -14.93 -5.64 -6.20
C PRO A 14 -14.90 -4.73 -4.97
N ILE A 15 -14.90 -5.30 -3.77
CA ILE A 15 -14.69 -4.55 -2.53
C ILE A 15 -13.19 -4.33 -2.37
N LEU A 16 -12.71 -3.15 -2.72
CA LEU A 16 -11.33 -2.70 -2.52
C LEU A 16 -11.29 -1.62 -1.43
N LEU A 17 -10.17 -1.49 -0.75
CA LEU A 17 -9.94 -0.40 0.21
C LEU A 17 -9.10 0.71 -0.46
N PRO A 18 -9.35 1.96 -0.11
CA PRO A 18 -10.37 2.47 0.79
C PRO A 18 -11.77 2.40 0.19
N VAL A 19 -12.79 2.35 1.06
CA VAL A 19 -14.19 2.58 0.68
C VAL A 19 -14.67 3.86 1.36
N ILE A 20 -15.09 4.83 0.59
CA ILE A 20 -15.67 6.09 1.09
C ILE A 20 -17.07 6.29 0.54
N LEU A 21 -17.87 7.06 1.26
CA LEU A 21 -19.20 7.48 0.79
C LEU A 21 -19.05 8.82 0.09
N LEU A 22 -19.41 8.86 -1.18
CA LEU A 22 -19.50 10.08 -1.98
C LEU A 22 -20.94 10.24 -2.47
N GLU A 23 -21.41 11.46 -2.60
CA GLU A 23 -22.72 11.73 -3.16
C GLU A 23 -22.70 11.61 -4.69
N ASP A 24 -23.73 11.01 -5.25
CA ASP A 24 -23.95 11.02 -6.70
C ASP A 24 -24.60 12.35 -7.18
N ALA A 25 -24.95 12.43 -8.45
CA ALA A 25 -25.60 13.61 -9.05
C ALA A 25 -26.99 13.94 -8.45
N GLN A 26 -27.57 13.01 -7.68
CA GLN A 26 -28.84 13.16 -6.99
C GLN A 26 -28.67 13.41 -5.48
N ASN A 27 -27.42 13.64 -5.01
CA ASN A 27 -27.02 13.76 -3.61
C ASN A 27 -27.33 12.49 -2.78
N ILE A 28 -27.29 11.33 -3.42
CA ILE A 28 -27.47 10.04 -2.75
C ILE A 28 -26.08 9.49 -2.40
N PRO A 29 -25.83 9.06 -1.13
CA PRO A 29 -24.55 8.46 -0.76
C PRO A 29 -24.31 7.14 -1.49
N VAL A 30 -23.19 7.05 -2.19
CA VAL A 30 -22.74 5.86 -2.91
C VAL A 30 -21.39 5.41 -2.38
N ALA A 31 -21.25 4.12 -2.09
CA ALA A 31 -19.98 3.54 -1.68
C ALA A 31 -19.02 3.47 -2.88
N THR A 32 -17.97 4.31 -2.83
CA THR A 32 -16.95 4.41 -3.86
C THR A 32 -15.66 3.74 -3.36
N THR A 33 -15.06 2.93 -4.20
CA THR A 33 -13.84 2.17 -3.90
C THR A 33 -12.75 2.52 -4.91
N ASP A 34 -11.50 2.15 -4.57
CA ASP A 34 -10.30 2.45 -5.33
C ASP A 34 -9.83 3.92 -5.17
N SER A 35 -8.56 4.07 -4.73
CA SER A 35 -8.00 5.38 -4.43
C SER A 35 -7.87 6.28 -5.66
N THR A 36 -7.52 5.73 -6.81
CA THR A 36 -7.28 6.50 -8.03
C THR A 36 -8.54 7.23 -8.53
N PRO A 37 -9.70 6.59 -8.76
CA PRO A 37 -10.91 7.31 -9.13
C PRO A 37 -11.43 8.24 -8.02
N ILE A 38 -11.24 7.87 -6.74
CA ILE A 38 -11.60 8.72 -5.60
C ILE A 38 -10.80 10.03 -5.64
N ILE A 39 -9.47 9.95 -5.76
CA ILE A 39 -8.60 11.14 -5.84
C ILE A 39 -9.03 12.03 -7.01
N ARG A 40 -9.24 11.48 -8.20
CA ARG A 40 -9.64 12.25 -9.38
C ARG A 40 -10.97 12.96 -9.21
N ARG A 41 -11.92 12.32 -8.58
CA ARG A 41 -13.20 12.96 -8.26
C ARG A 41 -13.00 14.10 -7.26
N LEU A 42 -12.24 13.88 -6.19
CA LEU A 42 -11.99 14.93 -5.19
C LEU A 42 -11.22 16.12 -5.77
N GLU A 43 -10.27 15.90 -6.70
CA GLU A 43 -9.57 16.98 -7.42
C GLU A 43 -10.50 17.86 -8.25
N GLN A 44 -11.61 17.31 -8.76
CA GLN A 44 -12.63 18.07 -9.48
C GLN A 44 -13.56 18.86 -8.53
N GLU A 45 -13.80 18.34 -7.34
CA GLU A 45 -14.71 18.96 -6.36
C GLU A 45 -13.99 20.00 -5.47
N PHE A 46 -12.67 19.84 -5.23
CA PHE A 46 -11.89 20.65 -4.30
C PHE A 46 -10.62 21.19 -4.97
N SER A 47 -10.57 22.49 -5.21
CA SER A 47 -9.48 23.13 -5.97
C SER A 47 -8.30 23.62 -5.14
N ASP A 48 -8.42 23.71 -3.80
CA ASP A 48 -7.46 24.46 -2.98
C ASP A 48 -6.17 23.70 -2.62
N ARG A 49 -6.21 22.36 -2.62
CA ARG A 49 -5.12 21.47 -2.19
C ARG A 49 -4.94 20.27 -3.09
N GLY A 50 -4.87 20.52 -4.39
CA GLY A 50 -4.72 19.47 -5.38
C GLY A 50 -3.50 18.56 -5.12
N ALA A 51 -3.71 17.25 -5.24
CA ALA A 51 -2.67 16.22 -5.19
C ALA A 51 -2.15 15.85 -6.59
N ILE A 52 -2.78 16.38 -7.65
CA ILE A 52 -2.33 16.22 -9.03
C ILE A 52 -1.68 17.53 -9.48
N PRO A 53 -0.43 17.49 -9.99
CA PRO A 53 0.24 18.71 -10.49
C PRO A 53 -0.50 19.37 -11.66
N ASP A 54 -0.58 20.71 -11.66
CA ASP A 54 -1.20 21.48 -12.76
C ASP A 54 -0.46 21.37 -14.09
N ASN A 55 0.87 21.19 -14.04
CA ASN A 55 1.68 21.02 -15.25
C ASN A 55 1.38 19.64 -15.88
N PRO A 56 0.95 19.58 -17.16
CA PRO A 56 0.54 18.31 -17.78
C PRO A 56 1.63 17.24 -17.83
N ALA A 57 2.89 17.63 -17.99
CA ALA A 57 4.01 16.69 -18.00
C ALA A 57 4.25 16.11 -16.60
N LEU A 58 4.18 16.93 -15.55
CA LEU A 58 4.28 16.47 -14.17
C LEU A 58 3.06 15.63 -13.77
N ALA A 59 1.86 16.00 -14.22
CA ALA A 59 0.65 15.20 -13.99
C ALA A 59 0.77 13.81 -14.62
N PHE A 60 1.34 13.70 -15.82
CA PHE A 60 1.61 12.42 -16.46
C PHE A 60 2.65 11.59 -15.67
N ILE A 61 3.75 12.22 -15.23
CA ILE A 61 4.76 11.55 -14.40
C ILE A 61 4.16 11.10 -13.06
N ASN A 62 3.36 11.96 -12.44
CA ASN A 62 2.62 11.61 -11.21
C ASN A 62 1.77 10.34 -11.40
N TYR A 63 1.06 10.27 -12.52
CA TYR A 63 0.25 9.11 -12.87
C TYR A 63 1.06 7.83 -12.98
N LEU A 64 2.20 7.89 -13.69
CA LEU A 64 3.09 6.73 -13.83
C LEU A 64 3.69 6.29 -12.50
N LEU A 65 4.02 7.24 -11.63
CA LEU A 65 4.56 6.93 -10.31
C LEU A 65 3.50 6.37 -9.36
N GLU A 66 2.27 6.88 -9.41
CA GLU A 66 1.13 6.33 -8.68
C GLU A 66 0.88 4.88 -9.08
N ASP A 67 0.76 4.60 -10.38
CA ASP A 67 0.60 3.26 -10.95
C ASP A 67 1.78 2.34 -10.57
N PHE A 68 3.01 2.85 -10.62
CA PHE A 68 4.19 2.08 -10.19
C PHE A 68 4.09 1.69 -8.70
N ALA A 69 3.62 2.59 -7.83
CA ALA A 69 3.46 2.28 -6.42
C ALA A 69 2.39 1.19 -6.20
N ASP A 70 1.26 1.32 -6.86
CA ASP A 70 0.14 0.40 -6.69
C ASP A 70 0.45 -0.98 -7.28
N GLU A 71 1.14 -1.05 -8.43
CA GLU A 71 1.34 -2.29 -9.16
C GLU A 71 2.71 -2.94 -8.91
N TRP A 72 3.77 -2.19 -8.61
CA TRP A 72 5.12 -2.73 -8.42
C TRP A 72 5.57 -2.75 -6.97
N LEU A 73 5.37 -1.67 -6.20
CA LEU A 73 5.77 -1.68 -4.79
C LEU A 73 4.95 -2.68 -3.99
N THR A 74 3.69 -2.89 -4.36
CA THR A 74 2.84 -3.93 -3.76
C THR A 74 3.42 -5.33 -3.99
N LYS A 75 4.10 -5.58 -5.14
CA LYS A 75 4.79 -6.86 -5.40
C LYS A 75 5.99 -7.07 -4.51
N TYR A 76 6.80 -6.01 -4.28
CA TYR A 76 7.88 -6.07 -3.28
C TYR A 76 7.32 -6.38 -1.89
N MET A 77 6.28 -5.65 -1.47
CA MET A 77 5.65 -5.85 -0.17
C MET A 77 5.16 -7.29 0.00
N PHE A 78 4.48 -7.84 -0.99
CA PHE A 78 3.97 -9.22 -0.93
C PHE A 78 5.10 -10.25 -0.92
N HIS A 79 6.17 -10.04 -1.74
CA HIS A 79 7.35 -10.90 -1.73
C HIS A 79 7.99 -10.91 -0.36
N TYR A 80 8.39 -9.76 0.19
CA TYR A 80 9.06 -9.71 1.48
C TYR A 80 8.21 -10.30 2.59
N ARG A 81 6.95 -9.95 2.66
CA ARG A 81 6.02 -10.41 3.71
C ARG A 81 5.83 -11.92 3.75
N TRP A 82 5.84 -12.59 2.60
CA TRP A 82 5.42 -13.99 2.54
C TRP A 82 6.50 -14.95 2.07
N HIS A 83 7.59 -14.48 1.45
CA HIS A 83 8.71 -15.34 1.04
C HIS A 83 9.64 -15.68 2.21
N PHE A 84 9.88 -14.72 3.10
CA PHE A 84 10.77 -14.93 4.26
C PHE A 84 9.99 -15.43 5.45
N LYS A 85 10.53 -16.47 6.12
CA LYS A 85 9.85 -17.13 7.23
C LYS A 85 9.57 -16.19 8.41
N GLU A 86 10.50 -15.31 8.74
CA GLU A 86 10.36 -14.34 9.83
C GLU A 86 9.23 -13.35 9.55
N ASP A 87 9.18 -12.84 8.32
CA ASP A 87 8.15 -11.88 7.90
C ASP A 87 6.77 -12.55 7.82
N ALA A 88 6.70 -13.76 7.29
CA ALA A 88 5.44 -14.53 7.23
C ALA A 88 4.91 -14.88 8.64
N ASP A 89 5.81 -15.19 9.59
CA ASP A 89 5.43 -15.42 10.98
C ASP A 89 4.91 -14.14 11.64
N ASN A 90 5.61 -13.01 11.44
CA ASN A 90 5.18 -11.69 11.91
C ASN A 90 3.80 -11.30 11.36
N ALA A 91 3.65 -11.35 10.05
CA ALA A 91 2.40 -10.98 9.37
C ALA A 91 1.23 -11.90 9.78
N GLY A 92 1.45 -13.20 9.77
CA GLY A 92 0.44 -14.18 10.21
C GLY A 92 0.03 -14.02 11.67
N THR A 93 0.92 -13.48 12.52
CA THR A 93 0.60 -13.21 13.93
C THR A 93 -0.18 -11.91 14.09
N ILE A 94 0.21 -10.84 13.41
CA ILE A 94 -0.31 -9.49 13.67
C ILE A 94 -1.58 -9.20 12.87
N LEU A 95 -1.65 -9.59 11.59
CA LEU A 95 -2.77 -9.25 10.73
C LEU A 95 -4.13 -9.71 11.27
N PRO A 96 -4.28 -10.93 11.82
CA PRO A 96 -5.55 -11.34 12.43
C PRO A 96 -5.98 -10.45 13.59
N LEU A 97 -5.03 -9.93 14.37
CA LEU A 97 -5.35 -9.08 15.53
C LEU A 97 -5.85 -7.69 15.14
N VAL A 98 -5.42 -7.19 13.99
CA VAL A 98 -5.84 -5.88 13.46
C VAL A 98 -7.23 -5.97 12.81
N GLU A 99 -7.56 -7.11 12.20
CA GLU A 99 -8.80 -7.29 11.45
C GLU A 99 -10.03 -7.53 12.34
N PHE A 100 -9.82 -8.04 13.56
CA PHE A 100 -10.89 -8.33 14.49
C PHE A 100 -11.01 -7.27 15.59
N GLU A 101 -12.20 -6.68 15.74
CA GLU A 101 -12.50 -5.69 16.80
C GLU A 101 -12.46 -6.26 18.23
N LYS A 102 -12.51 -7.58 18.37
CA LYS A 102 -12.50 -8.28 19.66
C LYS A 102 -11.25 -9.14 19.79
N SER A 103 -10.78 -9.31 21.03
CA SER A 103 -9.68 -10.23 21.31
C SER A 103 -10.03 -11.65 20.85
N LEU A 104 -9.16 -12.25 20.06
CA LEU A 104 -9.31 -13.63 19.61
C LEU A 104 -8.81 -14.60 20.66
N PRO A 105 -9.56 -15.69 20.95
CA PRO A 105 -9.03 -16.80 21.74
C PRO A 105 -7.74 -17.35 21.10
N VAL A 106 -6.77 -17.75 21.92
CA VAL A 106 -5.45 -18.21 21.47
C VAL A 106 -5.55 -19.34 20.42
N LYS A 107 -6.50 -20.25 20.59
CA LYS A 107 -6.71 -21.36 19.64
C LYS A 107 -7.18 -20.85 18.28
N GLU A 108 -8.14 -19.95 18.26
CA GLU A 108 -8.66 -19.36 17.01
C GLU A 108 -7.60 -18.52 16.32
N HIS A 109 -6.85 -17.70 17.06
CA HIS A 109 -5.74 -16.93 16.52
C HIS A 109 -4.71 -17.83 15.82
N LYS A 110 -4.33 -18.96 16.44
CA LYS A 110 -3.39 -19.90 15.80
C LYS A 110 -3.94 -20.51 14.50
N GLN A 111 -5.23 -20.83 14.47
CA GLN A 111 -5.86 -21.37 13.26
C GLN A 111 -5.91 -20.33 12.14
N ILE A 112 -6.28 -19.09 12.44
CA ILE A 112 -6.32 -17.99 11.47
C ILE A 112 -4.91 -17.67 10.96
N LYS A 113 -3.93 -17.57 11.87
CA LYS A 113 -2.51 -17.41 11.51
C LYS A 113 -2.06 -18.46 10.51
N GLN A 114 -2.29 -19.73 10.82
CA GLN A 114 -1.90 -20.84 9.95
C GLN A 114 -2.57 -20.75 8.58
N TYR A 115 -3.87 -20.51 8.55
CA TYR A 115 -4.64 -20.37 7.32
C TYR A 115 -4.14 -19.21 6.45
N ILE A 116 -3.98 -18.02 7.03
CA ILE A 116 -3.51 -16.85 6.28
C ILE A 116 -2.09 -17.07 5.75
N THR A 117 -1.18 -17.54 6.61
CA THR A 117 0.20 -17.80 6.22
C THR A 117 0.28 -18.79 5.07
N GLN A 118 -0.37 -19.93 5.20
CA GLN A 118 -0.40 -20.94 4.15
C GLN A 118 -0.98 -20.39 2.85
N ARG A 119 -2.16 -19.77 2.91
CA ARG A 119 -2.83 -19.21 1.75
C ARG A 119 -1.98 -18.21 1.00
N GLN A 120 -1.25 -17.36 1.69
CA GLN A 120 -0.46 -16.31 1.04
C GLN A 120 0.88 -16.83 0.53
N THR A 121 1.55 -17.72 1.24
CA THR A 121 2.78 -18.34 0.76
C THR A 121 2.56 -19.19 -0.49
N GLU A 122 1.42 -19.89 -0.59
CA GLU A 122 1.04 -20.64 -1.79
C GLU A 122 0.70 -19.75 -3.00
N ARG A 123 0.56 -18.43 -2.81
CA ARG A 123 0.22 -17.45 -3.85
C ARG A 123 1.38 -16.53 -4.26
N LEU A 124 2.60 -16.78 -3.80
CA LEU A 124 3.77 -15.98 -4.15
C LEU A 124 3.98 -15.86 -5.68
N TRP A 125 3.59 -16.87 -6.43
CA TRP A 125 3.65 -16.87 -7.89
C TRP A 125 2.82 -15.73 -8.54
N VAL A 126 1.76 -15.25 -7.90
CA VAL A 126 0.90 -14.15 -8.42
C VAL A 126 1.70 -12.86 -8.61
N VAL A 127 2.70 -12.64 -7.76
CA VAL A 127 3.60 -11.48 -7.84
C VAL A 127 4.95 -11.82 -8.48
N GLY A 128 5.06 -13.00 -9.09
CA GLY A 128 6.30 -13.46 -9.71
C GLY A 128 7.41 -13.83 -8.71
N SER A 129 7.07 -14.06 -7.46
CA SER A 129 8.01 -14.43 -6.40
C SER A 129 8.22 -15.94 -6.36
N SER A 130 9.47 -16.37 -6.47
CA SER A 130 9.93 -17.74 -6.34
C SER A 130 11.36 -17.75 -5.79
N ASN A 131 11.93 -18.95 -5.56
CA ASN A 131 13.35 -19.05 -5.16
C ASN A 131 14.29 -18.56 -6.28
N GLU A 132 13.92 -18.74 -7.55
CA GLU A 132 14.71 -18.31 -8.69
C GLU A 132 14.69 -16.79 -8.89
N THR A 133 13.56 -16.13 -8.54
CA THR A 133 13.40 -14.68 -8.73
C THR A 133 13.72 -13.86 -7.49
N ALA A 134 13.84 -14.49 -6.32
CA ALA A 134 14.03 -13.81 -5.04
C ALA A 134 15.23 -12.85 -5.04
N GLU A 135 16.38 -13.28 -5.55
CA GLU A 135 17.60 -12.46 -5.67
C GLU A 135 17.38 -11.23 -6.55
N LEU A 136 16.68 -11.41 -7.69
CA LEU A 136 16.36 -10.31 -8.62
C LEU A 136 15.43 -9.29 -7.96
N ILE A 137 14.41 -9.76 -7.22
CA ILE A 137 13.46 -8.89 -6.51
C ILE A 137 14.20 -8.09 -5.43
N ASP A 138 15.05 -8.74 -4.65
CA ASP A 138 15.84 -8.10 -3.59
C ASP A 138 16.79 -7.02 -4.15
N GLN A 139 17.54 -7.32 -5.20
CA GLN A 139 18.40 -6.36 -5.87
C GLN A 139 17.63 -5.18 -6.47
N SER A 140 16.46 -5.46 -7.05
CA SER A 140 15.58 -4.44 -7.62
C SER A 140 15.05 -3.50 -6.53
N PHE A 141 14.59 -4.05 -5.40
CA PHE A 141 14.15 -3.27 -4.26
C PHE A 141 15.27 -2.39 -3.67
N LYS A 142 16.43 -2.95 -3.43
CA LYS A 142 17.60 -2.20 -2.93
C LYS A 142 18.01 -1.05 -3.85
N ARG A 143 17.99 -1.27 -5.17
CA ARG A 143 18.22 -0.23 -6.17
C ARG A 143 17.15 0.87 -6.11
N PHE A 144 15.88 0.48 -6.06
CA PHE A 144 14.75 1.41 -5.94
C PHE A 144 14.89 2.28 -4.68
N ILE A 145 15.10 1.69 -3.52
CA ILE A 145 15.27 2.41 -2.24
C ILE A 145 16.46 3.37 -2.29
N SER A 146 17.60 2.94 -2.87
CA SER A 146 18.77 3.82 -3.04
C SER A 146 18.47 5.03 -3.92
N MET A 147 17.73 4.84 -5.01
CA MET A 147 17.33 5.92 -5.92
C MET A 147 16.36 6.89 -5.22
N LEU A 148 15.34 6.37 -4.56
CA LEU A 148 14.35 7.16 -3.83
C LEU A 148 15.01 7.98 -2.73
N ASN A 149 15.90 7.39 -1.95
CA ASN A 149 16.65 8.10 -0.91
C ASN A 149 17.47 9.27 -1.47
N LYS A 150 18.19 9.05 -2.57
CA LYS A 150 18.97 10.11 -3.24
C LYS A 150 18.08 11.25 -3.75
N HIS A 151 16.88 10.92 -4.20
CA HIS A 151 15.89 11.90 -4.65
C HIS A 151 15.39 12.74 -3.46
N LEU A 152 14.94 12.09 -2.39
CA LEU A 152 14.36 12.74 -1.21
C LEU A 152 15.37 13.55 -0.36
N ILE A 153 16.67 13.37 -0.59
CA ILE A 153 17.70 14.28 -0.04
C ILE A 153 17.61 15.66 -0.68
N LYS A 154 17.20 15.74 -1.94
CA LYS A 154 17.18 16.96 -2.75
C LYS A 154 15.80 17.60 -2.85
N SER A 155 14.75 16.80 -2.74
CA SER A 155 13.36 17.21 -2.85
C SER A 155 12.55 16.64 -1.71
N PRO A 156 11.67 17.41 -1.04
CA PRO A 156 10.85 16.89 0.06
C PRO A 156 9.82 15.86 -0.38
N PHE A 157 9.36 15.91 -1.64
CA PHE A 157 8.41 15.00 -2.24
C PHE A 157 8.86 14.57 -3.64
N LEU A 158 8.16 13.60 -4.24
CA LEU A 158 8.52 13.03 -5.54
C LEU A 158 8.58 14.06 -6.66
N LEU A 159 7.67 15.03 -6.67
CA LEU A 159 7.51 16.01 -7.76
C LEU A 159 7.70 17.46 -7.33
N GLY A 160 8.36 17.72 -6.20
CA GLY A 160 8.69 19.08 -5.77
C GLY A 160 8.41 19.34 -4.28
N ASP A 161 7.82 20.50 -3.98
CA ASP A 161 7.68 21.00 -2.60
C ASP A 161 6.35 20.62 -1.93
N ARG A 162 5.46 19.96 -2.66
CA ARG A 162 4.15 19.51 -2.16
C ARG A 162 3.94 18.03 -2.47
N PRO A 163 3.26 17.29 -1.58
CA PRO A 163 2.91 15.91 -1.86
C PRO A 163 1.93 15.81 -3.02
N SER A 164 2.13 14.85 -3.88
CA SER A 164 1.24 14.45 -4.96
C SER A 164 0.54 13.11 -4.67
N SER A 165 -0.41 12.69 -5.50
CA SER A 165 -1.06 11.40 -5.33
C SER A 165 -0.05 10.23 -5.39
N ALA A 166 1.02 10.36 -6.16
CA ALA A 166 2.12 9.41 -6.18
C ALA A 166 2.82 9.29 -4.81
N ASP A 167 3.03 10.40 -4.07
CA ASP A 167 3.62 10.34 -2.73
C ASP A 167 2.75 9.54 -1.76
N PHE A 168 1.43 9.70 -1.82
CA PHE A 168 0.49 8.93 -1.01
C PHE A 168 0.49 7.44 -1.37
N ALA A 169 0.54 7.09 -2.65
CA ALA A 169 0.63 5.71 -3.11
C ALA A 169 1.95 5.06 -2.66
N PHE A 170 3.08 5.76 -2.81
CA PHE A 170 4.38 5.33 -2.28
C PHE A 170 4.33 5.13 -0.76
N TYR A 171 3.77 6.10 -0.03
CA TYR A 171 3.62 6.00 1.42
C TYR A 171 2.84 4.75 1.83
N GLY A 172 1.74 4.44 1.15
CA GLY A 172 0.92 3.27 1.42
C GLY A 172 1.73 1.97 1.42
N GLN A 173 2.56 1.75 0.41
CA GLN A 173 3.38 0.55 0.28
C GLN A 173 4.65 0.59 1.14
N LEU A 174 5.35 1.73 1.15
CA LEU A 174 6.59 1.87 1.90
C LEU A 174 6.39 1.82 3.41
N SER A 175 5.25 2.31 3.91
CA SER A 175 4.92 2.18 5.33
C SER A 175 4.84 0.72 5.77
N GLN A 176 4.36 -0.17 4.91
CA GLN A 176 4.35 -1.61 5.16
C GLN A 176 5.78 -2.18 5.14
N LEU A 177 6.53 -1.91 4.09
CA LEU A 177 7.90 -2.39 3.88
C LEU A 177 8.88 -1.89 4.95
N VAL A 178 8.77 -0.63 5.38
CA VAL A 178 9.74 -0.01 6.30
C VAL A 178 9.36 -0.19 7.77
N LYS A 179 8.07 -0.29 8.08
CA LYS A 179 7.61 -0.32 9.48
C LYS A 179 7.06 -1.66 9.93
N PHE A 180 6.45 -2.42 9.03
CA PHE A 180 5.74 -3.64 9.41
C PHE A 180 6.57 -4.91 9.16
N ASP A 181 7.16 -5.07 7.98
CA ASP A 181 7.84 -6.30 7.58
C ASP A 181 9.33 -6.29 8.04
N PRO A 182 9.80 -7.25 8.85
CA PRO A 182 11.14 -7.23 9.47
C PRO A 182 12.29 -7.15 8.47
N THR A 183 12.28 -7.98 7.42
CA THR A 183 13.38 -8.07 6.43
C THR A 183 13.55 -6.78 5.63
N PRO A 184 12.55 -6.21 4.97
CA PRO A 184 12.75 -4.98 4.20
C PRO A 184 12.98 -3.77 5.13
N ARG A 185 12.44 -3.76 6.36
CA ARG A 185 12.78 -2.76 7.37
C ARG A 185 14.27 -2.74 7.67
N LYS A 186 14.89 -3.92 7.88
CA LYS A 186 16.33 -4.02 8.10
C LYS A 186 17.13 -3.49 6.91
N ILE A 187 16.75 -3.87 5.68
CA ILE A 187 17.37 -3.35 4.46
C ILE A 187 17.32 -1.83 4.44
N CYS A 188 16.15 -1.24 4.71
CA CYS A 188 15.98 0.21 4.73
C CYS A 188 16.85 0.89 5.80
N HIS A 189 16.99 0.31 6.99
CA HIS A 189 17.84 0.86 8.06
C HIS A 189 19.33 0.77 7.70
N ASP A 190 19.77 -0.31 7.09
CA ASP A 190 21.17 -0.49 6.68
C ASP A 190 21.60 0.54 5.62
N PHE A 191 20.67 1.09 4.85
CA PHE A 191 20.91 2.19 3.91
C PHE A 191 20.95 3.58 4.55
N ASN A 192 20.85 3.71 5.89
CA ASN A 192 20.77 5.02 6.60
C ASN A 192 19.70 5.95 6.00
N LEU A 193 18.51 5.44 5.72
CA LEU A 193 17.52 6.16 4.97
C LEU A 193 16.91 7.31 5.76
N LYS A 194 16.91 8.51 5.18
CA LYS A 194 16.01 9.60 5.60
C LYS A 194 14.52 9.20 5.55
N LEU A 195 14.17 8.19 4.77
CA LEU A 195 12.85 7.58 4.71
C LEU A 195 12.32 7.09 6.07
N SER A 196 13.19 6.71 6.99
CA SER A 196 12.77 6.25 8.32
C SER A 196 12.31 7.40 9.26
N VAL A 197 12.60 8.64 8.90
CA VAL A 197 12.34 9.82 9.74
C VAL A 197 11.10 10.60 9.26
N ASN A 198 10.75 10.53 7.99
CA ASN A 198 9.71 11.33 7.36
C ASN A 198 8.45 10.52 6.95
N LEU A 199 8.41 9.21 7.22
CA LEU A 199 7.25 8.33 7.09
C LEU A 199 6.60 8.13 8.49
#